data_c7bc2fd7cb64e955253406d46e063ed1
#
_entry.id   c7bc2fd7cb64e955253406d46e063ed1
#
_cell.length_a   1.000
_cell.length_b   1.000
_cell.length_c   1.000
_cell.angle_alpha   90.00
_cell.angle_beta   90.00
_cell.angle_gamma   90.00
#
_symmetry.space_group_name_H-M   'P 1'
#
loop_
_entity.id
_entity.type
_entity.pdbx_description
1 polymer ?
#
loop_
_entity_poly.entity_id
_entity_poly.type
_entity_poly.pdbx_seq_one_letter_code
_entity_poly.pdbx_strand_id
1 'polypeptide(L)'
;MIKPDDDRFIVGNDFPRYTFGFTYGLEYKGFDFSMMWQGVGRRNKWMRGESVEAFHNNNEGPVMDFHQDRWTPNNPDATYPRLTMGAESANNAAKSDFWIQDAKYLRLKNAQIGYTFPQQWMKKLYVKNLRIFASVQNPLTFTKMKGGWDPEYTGD
;
A
#
# COMPACT_ATOMS: atom_id res chain seq x y z
N MET A 1 7.19 -2.61 35.79
CA MET A 1 6.07 -1.66 35.44
C MET A 1 6.62 -0.79 34.31
N ILE A 2 6.02 -0.82 33.13
CA ILE A 2 6.43 -0.01 31.99
C ILE A 2 6.21 1.45 32.32
N LYS A 3 7.25 2.28 32.22
CA LYS A 3 7.16 3.72 32.49
C LYS A 3 7.24 4.47 31.15
N PRO A 4 6.31 5.38 30.84
CA PRO A 4 6.25 6.06 29.55
C PRO A 4 7.52 6.84 29.16
N ASP A 5 8.32 7.26 30.13
CA ASP A 5 9.52 8.05 29.88
C ASP A 5 10.82 7.21 29.77
N ASP A 6 10.84 6.02 30.36
CA ASP A 6 12.03 5.15 30.38
C ASP A 6 12.04 4.15 29.20
N ASP A 7 10.86 3.85 28.61
CA ASP A 7 10.69 2.80 27.61
C ASP A 7 10.45 3.34 26.18
N ARG A 8 10.90 4.56 25.92
CA ARG A 8 10.80 5.17 24.58
C ARG A 8 12.03 4.88 23.74
N PHE A 9 11.81 4.44 22.52
CA PHE A 9 12.89 4.27 21.53
C PHE A 9 12.42 4.64 20.12
N ILE A 10 13.37 4.92 19.23
CA ILE A 10 13.06 5.26 17.83
C ILE A 10 12.78 3.98 17.07
N VAL A 11 11.52 3.75 16.70
CA VAL A 11 11.07 2.55 16.00
C VAL A 11 11.25 2.65 14.49
N GLY A 12 11.18 3.85 13.91
CA GLY A 12 11.30 4.02 12.47
C GLY A 12 11.09 5.45 12.00
N ASN A 13 10.99 5.61 10.69
CA ASN A 13 10.78 6.89 10.04
C ASN A 13 9.68 6.74 8.97
N ASP A 14 8.69 7.64 8.97
CA ASP A 14 7.63 7.68 7.95
C ASP A 14 8.14 8.26 6.61
N PHE A 15 9.17 9.10 6.65
CA PHE A 15 9.82 9.54 5.42
C PHE A 15 10.65 8.42 4.79
N PRO A 16 10.47 8.14 3.49
CA PRO A 16 11.32 7.20 2.77
C PRO A 16 12.79 7.64 2.82
N ARG A 17 13.69 6.74 3.16
CA ARG A 17 15.13 7.04 3.07
C ARG A 17 15.60 7.17 1.63
N TYR A 18 14.97 6.43 0.72
CA TYR A 18 15.23 6.51 -0.71
C TYR A 18 14.00 6.11 -1.50
N THR A 19 13.86 6.74 -2.65
CA THR A 19 12.90 6.40 -3.68
C THR A 19 13.66 6.13 -4.96
N PHE A 20 13.15 5.21 -5.78
CA PHE A 20 13.74 4.88 -7.07
C PHE A 20 12.65 4.54 -8.08
N GLY A 21 12.98 4.71 -9.34
CA GLY A 21 12.11 4.32 -10.43
C GLY A 21 12.92 3.92 -11.63
N PHE A 22 12.36 3.06 -12.47
CA PHE A 22 12.93 2.71 -13.75
C PHE A 22 11.82 2.49 -14.77
N THR A 23 12.14 2.84 -16.02
CA THR A 23 11.26 2.63 -17.16
C THR A 23 11.94 1.68 -18.13
N TYR A 24 11.18 0.73 -18.61
CA TYR A 24 11.62 -0.20 -19.65
C TYR A 24 10.72 -0.04 -20.85
N GLY A 25 11.30 -0.02 -22.04
CA GLY A 25 10.58 0.04 -23.31
C GLY A 25 11.20 -0.91 -24.34
N LEU A 26 10.36 -1.53 -25.15
CA LEU A 26 10.74 -2.41 -26.24
C LEU A 26 9.86 -2.16 -27.45
N GLU A 27 10.48 -2.07 -28.62
CA GLU A 27 9.76 -1.97 -29.90
C GLU A 27 10.23 -3.08 -30.84
N TYR A 28 9.28 -3.79 -31.44
CA TYR A 28 9.59 -4.84 -32.37
C TYR A 28 8.46 -5.05 -33.39
N LYS A 29 8.77 -4.90 -34.68
CA LYS A 29 7.85 -5.19 -35.82
C LYS A 29 6.45 -4.57 -35.66
N GLY A 30 6.39 -3.32 -35.21
CA GLY A 30 5.15 -2.59 -35.00
C GLY A 30 4.53 -2.76 -33.61
N PHE A 31 4.98 -3.73 -32.81
CA PHE A 31 4.65 -3.79 -31.40
C PHE A 31 5.51 -2.84 -30.60
N ASP A 32 4.91 -2.15 -29.67
CA ASP A 32 5.57 -1.40 -28.62
C ASP A 32 5.08 -1.86 -27.26
N PHE A 33 6.01 -1.96 -26.33
CA PHE A 33 5.74 -2.30 -24.94
C PHE A 33 6.51 -1.36 -24.04
N SER A 34 5.85 -0.84 -23.01
CA SER A 34 6.52 -0.04 -22.01
C SER A 34 5.99 -0.35 -20.61
N MET A 35 6.85 -0.25 -19.63
CA MET A 35 6.48 -0.32 -18.23
C MET A 35 7.30 0.66 -17.40
N MET A 36 6.65 1.19 -16.36
CA MET A 36 7.25 2.10 -15.38
C MET A 36 7.09 1.51 -13.99
N TRP A 37 8.20 1.36 -13.29
CA TRP A 37 8.26 0.90 -11.93
C TRP A 37 8.68 2.02 -10.98
N GLN A 38 8.10 2.03 -9.81
CA GLN A 38 8.47 2.92 -8.72
C GLN A 38 8.62 2.11 -7.44
N GLY A 39 9.65 2.40 -6.67
CA GLY A 39 9.90 1.78 -5.39
C GLY A 39 10.25 2.78 -4.31
N VAL A 40 9.90 2.42 -3.09
CA VAL A 40 10.23 3.14 -1.86
C VAL A 40 10.86 2.15 -0.88
N GLY A 41 12.02 2.54 -0.34
CA GLY A 41 12.71 1.71 0.62
C GLY A 41 12.90 2.39 1.98
N ARG A 42 12.97 1.55 3.02
CA ARG A 42 13.12 1.96 4.42
C ARG A 42 12.14 3.04 4.84
N ARG A 43 10.88 2.73 4.75
CA ARG A 43 9.77 3.53 5.25
C ARG A 43 8.99 2.71 6.26
N ASN A 44 8.65 3.32 7.39
CA ASN A 44 7.73 2.76 8.38
C ASN A 44 6.48 3.64 8.44
N LYS A 45 5.33 3.03 8.57
CA LYS A 45 4.07 3.75 8.77
C LYS A 45 3.47 3.40 10.11
N TRP A 46 3.13 4.42 10.87
CA TRP A 46 2.32 4.26 12.07
C TRP A 46 0.84 4.21 11.66
N MET A 47 0.24 3.06 11.90
CA MET A 47 -1.17 2.81 11.61
C MET A 47 -2.02 3.30 12.78
N ARG A 48 -3.01 4.14 12.50
CA ARG A 48 -3.90 4.71 13.51
C ARG A 48 -5.23 5.15 12.91
N GLY A 49 -6.17 5.53 13.79
CA GLY A 49 -7.45 6.09 13.41
C GLY A 49 -8.47 5.04 12.98
N GLU A 50 -9.54 5.48 12.38
CA GLU A 50 -10.70 4.66 12.02
C GLU A 50 -10.37 3.42 11.21
N SER A 51 -9.29 3.47 10.48
CA SER A 51 -8.85 2.39 9.61
C SER A 51 -8.22 1.19 10.32
N VAL A 52 -7.79 1.35 11.58
CA VAL A 52 -7.13 0.28 12.34
C VAL A 52 -7.59 0.18 13.80
N GLU A 53 -8.14 1.25 14.36
CA GLU A 53 -8.60 1.31 15.74
C GLU A 53 -10.10 0.98 15.80
N ALA A 54 -10.45 -0.13 16.43
CA ALA A 54 -11.85 -0.45 16.65
C ALA A 54 -12.51 0.59 17.55
N PHE A 55 -13.77 0.93 17.27
CA PHE A 55 -14.57 1.88 18.06
C PHE A 55 -13.95 3.28 18.17
N HIS A 56 -13.18 3.69 17.16
CA HIS A 56 -12.67 5.06 17.07
C HIS A 56 -13.83 6.09 17.12
N ASN A 57 -13.55 7.39 17.29
CA ASN A 57 -14.56 8.45 17.35
C ASN A 57 -15.71 8.19 18.35
N ASN A 58 -15.40 8.22 19.63
CA ASN A 58 -16.41 8.07 20.71
C ASN A 58 -17.20 6.75 20.65
N ASN A 59 -16.56 5.67 20.23
CA ASN A 59 -17.13 4.33 20.08
C ASN A 59 -18.09 4.15 18.89
N GLU A 60 -18.10 5.06 17.94
CA GLU A 60 -18.93 4.98 16.72
C GLU A 60 -18.18 4.37 15.52
N GLY A 61 -16.84 4.22 15.63
CA GLY A 61 -16.01 3.70 14.56
C GLY A 61 -16.25 2.22 14.26
N PRO A 62 -15.99 1.79 13.02
CA PRO A 62 -16.19 0.42 12.61
C PRO A 62 -15.21 -0.55 13.26
N VAL A 63 -15.58 -1.83 13.25
CA VAL A 63 -14.68 -2.95 13.55
C VAL A 63 -14.31 -3.60 12.24
N MET A 64 -13.02 -3.70 11.98
CA MET A 64 -12.50 -4.29 10.75
C MET A 64 -12.40 -5.81 10.86
N ASP A 65 -12.34 -6.48 9.71
CA ASP A 65 -12.30 -7.94 9.61
C ASP A 65 -11.12 -8.56 10.39
N PHE A 66 -9.95 -7.94 10.35
CA PHE A 66 -8.78 -8.42 11.08
C PHE A 66 -8.93 -8.37 12.63
N HIS A 67 -9.89 -7.58 13.17
CA HIS A 67 -10.21 -7.59 14.59
C HIS A 67 -10.93 -8.88 15.05
N GLN A 68 -11.29 -9.76 14.13
CA GLN A 68 -11.80 -11.10 14.51
C GLN A 68 -10.72 -11.90 15.25
N ASP A 69 -9.44 -11.72 14.87
CA ASP A 69 -8.29 -12.30 15.58
C ASP A 69 -7.85 -11.44 16.78
N ARG A 70 -8.81 -11.08 17.63
CA ARG A 70 -8.57 -10.33 18.87
C ARG A 70 -8.37 -11.24 20.06
N TRP A 71 -7.67 -10.75 21.06
CA TRP A 71 -7.54 -11.44 22.32
C TRP A 71 -8.90 -11.64 23.01
N THR A 72 -9.17 -12.84 23.42
CA THR A 72 -10.28 -13.24 24.29
C THR A 72 -9.79 -14.34 25.23
N PRO A 73 -10.51 -14.65 26.34
CA PRO A 73 -10.14 -15.81 27.19
C PRO A 73 -10.06 -17.14 26.42
N ASN A 74 -10.77 -17.26 25.30
CA ASN A 74 -10.78 -18.45 24.45
C ASN A 74 -9.77 -18.35 23.29
N ASN A 75 -9.12 -17.20 23.07
CA ASN A 75 -8.07 -16.96 22.07
C ASN A 75 -6.94 -16.12 22.68
N PRO A 76 -6.15 -16.69 23.61
CA PRO A 76 -5.11 -15.95 24.32
C PRO A 76 -3.90 -15.59 23.43
N ASP A 77 -3.68 -16.33 22.34
CA ASP A 77 -2.56 -16.15 21.40
C ASP A 77 -2.93 -15.27 20.20
N ALA A 78 -4.01 -14.51 20.28
CA ALA A 78 -4.48 -13.61 19.22
C ALA A 78 -3.44 -12.56 18.84
N THR A 79 -3.44 -12.17 17.57
CA THR A 79 -2.56 -11.13 17.01
C THR A 79 -2.91 -9.74 17.54
N TYR A 80 -4.22 -9.45 17.74
CA TYR A 80 -4.71 -8.12 18.11
C TYR A 80 -5.14 -8.06 19.57
N PRO A 81 -5.03 -6.89 20.21
CA PRO A 81 -5.44 -6.72 21.57
C PRO A 81 -6.96 -6.91 21.76
N ARG A 82 -7.38 -7.04 22.99
CA ARG A 82 -8.80 -7.04 23.38
C ARG A 82 -9.51 -5.77 22.86
N LEU A 83 -10.68 -5.94 22.29
CA LEU A 83 -11.53 -4.80 21.93
C LEU A 83 -12.05 -4.14 23.20
N THR A 84 -11.85 -2.83 23.31
CA THR A 84 -12.29 -1.99 24.44
C THR A 84 -12.93 -0.73 23.93
N MET A 85 -13.83 -0.19 24.70
CA MET A 85 -14.55 1.06 24.40
C MET A 85 -14.15 2.14 25.40
N GLY A 86 -14.27 3.41 24.99
CA GLY A 86 -14.03 4.56 25.86
C GLY A 86 -12.57 4.69 26.29
N ALA A 87 -12.35 5.13 27.50
CA ALA A 87 -11.02 5.42 28.05
C ALA A 87 -10.08 4.20 28.09
N GLU A 88 -10.63 2.99 28.17
CA GLU A 88 -9.83 1.77 28.16
C GLU A 88 -9.17 1.48 26.80
N SER A 89 -9.72 2.02 25.71
CA SER A 89 -9.14 1.89 24.38
C SER A 89 -7.85 2.68 24.22
N ALA A 90 -7.63 3.71 25.03
CA ALA A 90 -6.47 4.58 24.92
C ALA A 90 -5.13 3.83 25.06
N ASN A 91 -5.07 2.78 25.88
CA ASN A 91 -3.87 1.98 26.01
C ASN A 91 -3.60 1.12 24.74
N ASN A 92 -4.64 0.56 24.14
CA ASN A 92 -4.51 -0.25 22.93
C ASN A 92 -4.17 0.60 21.70
N ALA A 93 -4.63 1.84 21.65
CA ALA A 93 -4.34 2.83 20.61
C ALA A 93 -3.05 3.62 20.89
N ALA A 94 -2.38 3.39 22.00
CA ALA A 94 -1.15 4.09 22.35
C ALA A 94 -0.07 3.85 21.27
N LYS A 95 0.72 4.88 21.00
CA LYS A 95 1.81 4.82 20.02
C LYS A 95 2.85 3.80 20.46
N SER A 96 2.92 2.69 19.73
CA SER A 96 3.82 1.58 20.00
C SER A 96 4.33 0.96 18.70
N ASP A 97 5.35 0.13 18.79
CA ASP A 97 5.89 -0.66 17.67
C ASP A 97 4.86 -1.64 17.09
N PHE A 98 3.89 -2.07 17.89
CA PHE A 98 2.79 -2.93 17.45
C PHE A 98 2.03 -2.34 16.25
N TRP A 99 1.80 -1.03 16.24
CA TRP A 99 1.07 -0.34 15.18
C TRP A 99 1.97 0.19 14.05
N ILE A 100 3.27 -0.11 14.08
CA ILE A 100 4.19 0.32 13.05
C ILE A 100 4.40 -0.79 12.03
N GLN A 101 4.12 -0.49 10.77
CA GLN A 101 4.30 -1.40 9.65
C GLN A 101 5.46 -0.98 8.74
N ASP A 102 6.12 -1.97 8.12
CA ASP A 102 7.10 -1.75 7.06
C ASP A 102 6.37 -1.36 5.77
N ALA A 103 6.39 -0.07 5.45
CA ALA A 103 5.70 0.51 4.30
C ALA A 103 6.59 0.63 3.05
N LYS A 104 7.67 -0.14 2.96
CA LYS A 104 8.42 -0.24 1.71
C LYS A 104 7.61 -0.97 0.65
N TYR A 105 7.79 -0.57 -0.60
CA TYR A 105 7.10 -1.19 -1.71
C TYR A 105 7.86 -1.09 -3.03
N LEU A 106 7.47 -1.93 -3.97
CA LEU A 106 7.78 -1.83 -5.39
C LEU A 106 6.47 -1.96 -6.17
N ARG A 107 6.16 -0.96 -7.00
CA ARG A 107 4.91 -0.90 -7.76
C ARG A 107 5.16 -0.74 -9.26
N LEU A 108 4.46 -1.53 -10.05
CA LEU A 108 4.32 -1.27 -11.46
C LEU A 108 3.29 -0.16 -11.66
N LYS A 109 3.78 1.07 -11.88
CA LYS A 109 2.93 2.26 -11.99
C LYS A 109 2.14 2.31 -13.29
N ASN A 110 2.76 1.86 -14.36
CA ASN A 110 2.13 1.82 -15.68
C ASN A 110 2.71 0.65 -16.47
N ALA A 111 1.86 -0.03 -17.20
CA ALA A 111 2.25 -0.95 -18.26
C ALA A 111 1.40 -0.68 -19.49
N GLN A 112 2.02 -0.61 -20.66
CA GLN A 112 1.35 -0.38 -21.92
C GLN A 112 1.88 -1.33 -22.97
N ILE A 113 0.98 -1.84 -23.79
CA ILE A 113 1.28 -2.55 -25.02
C ILE A 113 0.54 -1.90 -26.17
N GLY A 114 1.21 -1.68 -27.28
CA GLY A 114 0.64 -1.09 -28.48
C GLY A 114 1.04 -1.85 -29.73
N TYR A 115 0.27 -1.65 -30.79
CA TYR A 115 0.59 -2.13 -32.12
C TYR A 115 0.29 -1.06 -33.16
N THR A 116 1.31 -0.71 -33.93
CA THR A 116 1.21 0.19 -35.07
C THR A 116 1.11 -0.62 -36.35
N PHE A 117 0.01 -0.44 -37.05
CA PHE A 117 -0.26 -1.18 -38.29
C PHE A 117 0.67 -0.75 -39.43
N PRO A 118 1.12 -1.68 -40.28
CA PRO A 118 1.95 -1.36 -41.44
C PRO A 118 1.26 -0.38 -42.39
N GLN A 119 2.00 0.62 -42.87
CA GLN A 119 1.45 1.66 -43.72
C GLN A 119 0.83 1.14 -45.03
N GLN A 120 1.32 -0.02 -45.51
CA GLN A 120 0.78 -0.67 -46.70
C GLN A 120 -0.68 -1.10 -46.54
N TRP A 121 -1.11 -1.50 -45.35
CA TRP A 121 -2.48 -1.85 -45.05
C TRP A 121 -3.35 -0.63 -44.90
N MET A 122 -2.80 0.42 -44.30
CA MET A 122 -3.52 1.67 -44.01
C MET A 122 -3.81 2.46 -45.27
N LYS A 123 -2.94 2.44 -46.28
CA LYS A 123 -3.19 3.08 -47.59
C LYS A 123 -4.48 2.57 -48.24
N LYS A 124 -4.81 1.30 -48.10
CA LYS A 124 -6.07 0.73 -48.64
C LYS A 124 -7.32 1.24 -47.95
N LEU A 125 -7.18 1.74 -46.74
CA LEU A 125 -8.26 2.26 -45.88
C LEU A 125 -8.28 3.80 -45.87
N TYR A 126 -7.45 4.46 -46.67
CA TYR A 126 -7.30 5.93 -46.68
C TYR A 126 -6.91 6.53 -45.33
N VAL A 127 -6.28 5.73 -44.45
CA VAL A 127 -5.80 6.13 -43.13
C VAL A 127 -4.28 6.30 -43.19
N LYS A 128 -3.77 7.41 -42.65
CA LYS A 128 -2.32 7.69 -42.65
C LYS A 128 -1.56 6.82 -41.67
N ASN A 129 -2.09 6.66 -40.45
CA ASN A 129 -1.52 5.90 -39.37
C ASN A 129 -2.62 5.34 -38.44
N LEU A 130 -2.47 4.09 -38.04
CA LEU A 130 -3.34 3.49 -37.03
C LEU A 130 -2.46 2.79 -36.01
N ARG A 131 -2.62 3.16 -34.74
CA ARG A 131 -2.04 2.47 -33.59
C ARG A 131 -3.14 2.14 -32.60
N ILE A 132 -3.20 0.89 -32.18
CA ILE A 132 -4.09 0.43 -31.09
C ILE A 132 -3.20 0.13 -29.89
N PHE A 133 -3.62 0.55 -28.72
CA PHE A 133 -2.89 0.27 -27.49
C PHE A 133 -3.83 -0.04 -26.33
N ALA A 134 -3.31 -0.78 -25.37
CA ALA A 134 -3.92 -0.99 -24.06
C ALA A 134 -2.93 -0.55 -22.99
N SER A 135 -3.42 0.09 -21.95
CA SER A 135 -2.60 0.48 -20.81
C SER A 135 -3.33 0.17 -19.50
N VAL A 136 -2.55 -0.12 -18.48
CA VAL A 136 -3.04 -0.39 -17.13
C VAL A 136 -2.18 0.36 -16.12
N GLN A 137 -2.83 0.92 -15.10
CA GLN A 137 -2.16 1.64 -14.02
C GLN A 137 -2.20 0.84 -12.72
N ASN A 138 -1.09 0.85 -12.00
CA ASN A 138 -0.92 0.19 -10.71
C ASN A 138 -1.34 -1.29 -10.67
N PRO A 139 -1.09 -2.11 -11.72
CA PRO A 139 -1.58 -3.48 -11.76
C PRO A 139 -0.93 -4.40 -10.73
N LEU A 140 0.27 -4.08 -10.26
CA LEU A 140 1.03 -4.90 -9.32
C LEU A 140 1.70 -4.04 -8.26
N THR A 141 1.56 -4.45 -7.00
CA THR A 141 2.25 -3.83 -5.86
C THR A 141 2.81 -4.93 -4.97
N PHE A 142 4.12 -4.86 -4.73
CA PHE A 142 4.81 -5.72 -3.78
C PHE A 142 5.10 -4.91 -2.52
N THR A 143 4.52 -5.30 -1.39
CA THR A 143 4.70 -4.63 -0.10
C THR A 143 4.66 -5.63 1.04
N LYS A 144 5.18 -5.23 2.20
CA LYS A 144 5.05 -5.98 3.46
C LYS A 144 3.92 -5.48 4.35
N MET A 145 3.22 -4.40 3.93
CA MET A 145 2.06 -3.93 4.68
C MET A 145 0.96 -4.99 4.72
N LYS A 146 0.43 -5.23 5.89
CA LYS A 146 -0.67 -6.15 6.14
C LYS A 146 -2.01 -5.43 6.05
N GLY A 147 -3.11 -6.19 5.92
CA GLY A 147 -4.47 -5.62 5.94
C GLY A 147 -4.92 -4.94 4.65
N GLY A 148 -4.21 -5.12 3.53
CA GLY A 148 -4.64 -4.56 2.23
C GLY A 148 -4.44 -3.06 2.07
N TRP A 149 -3.72 -2.41 2.97
CA TRP A 149 -3.43 -0.98 2.90
C TRP A 149 -2.52 -0.63 1.74
N ASP A 150 -2.83 0.49 1.08
CA ASP A 150 -1.95 1.04 0.06
C ASP A 150 -0.70 1.66 0.70
N PRO A 151 0.52 1.19 0.36
CA PRO A 151 1.74 1.73 0.94
C PRO A 151 2.04 3.18 0.52
N GLU A 152 1.38 3.69 -0.51
CA GLU A 152 1.47 5.11 -0.92
C GLU A 152 0.52 6.02 -0.13
N TYR A 153 -0.44 5.45 0.58
CA TYR A 153 -1.37 6.24 1.38
C TYR A 153 -0.63 7.08 2.42
N THR A 154 -0.86 8.39 2.37
CA THR A 154 -0.23 9.38 3.26
C THR A 154 -1.25 10.07 4.16
N GLY A 155 -2.47 9.55 4.26
CA GLY A 155 -3.51 10.10 5.12
C GLY A 155 -3.08 10.12 6.59
N ASP A 156 -3.28 11.24 7.21
CA ASP A 156 -3.14 11.48 8.65
C ASP A 156 -4.38 10.96 9.38
#